data_8d23159e1f405d0488160353e234fd79
#
_entry.id   8d23159e1f405d0488160353e234fd79
#
_cell.length_a   1.000
_cell.length_b   1.000
_cell.length_c   1.000
_cell.angle_alpha   90.00
_cell.angle_beta   90.00
_cell.angle_gamma   90.00
#
_symmetry.space_group_name_H-M   'P 1'
#
loop_
_entity.id
_entity.type
_entity.pdbx_description
1 polymer ?
#
loop_
_entity_poly.entity_id
_entity_poly.type
_entity_poly.pdbx_seq_one_letter_code
_entity_poly.pdbx_strand_id
1 'polypeptide(L)'
;MATKKRTISVRLDDEAKQQVERAAKLLRQSSGAFLEKAGEERARAVLLEWAANRYRRGEASLSELAEETGLPVEEVMEAMGSQGREEALEMFLASCRTVAETRGNPEFLRLGQEAVKAVK
;
A
#
# COMPACT_ATOMS: atom_id res chain seq x y z
N MET A 1 -1.81 -18.21 21.05
CA MET A 1 -0.40 -18.47 21.39
C MET A 1 0.35 -17.17 21.57
N ALA A 2 1.05 -17.03 22.67
CA ALA A 2 1.90 -15.86 22.87
C ALA A 2 3.11 -15.94 21.94
N THR A 3 3.31 -14.94 21.10
CA THR A 3 4.47 -14.84 20.22
C THR A 3 5.67 -14.42 21.04
N LYS A 4 6.75 -15.18 20.96
CA LYS A 4 7.97 -14.88 21.68
C LYS A 4 8.66 -13.66 21.02
N LYS A 5 8.78 -12.56 21.76
CA LYS A 5 9.45 -11.36 21.27
C LYS A 5 10.97 -11.58 21.20
N ARG A 6 11.55 -11.16 20.09
CA ARG A 6 13.00 -11.19 19.88
C ARG A 6 13.49 -9.78 19.58
N THR A 7 14.73 -9.48 19.95
CA THR A 7 15.30 -8.15 19.78
C THR A 7 16.04 -8.05 18.46
N ILE A 8 15.78 -6.97 17.73
CA ILE A 8 16.55 -6.56 16.55
C ILE A 8 17.16 -5.20 16.87
N SER A 9 18.46 -5.04 16.65
CA SER A 9 19.13 -3.76 16.84
C SER A 9 19.13 -2.96 15.54
N VAL A 10 18.77 -1.69 15.63
CA VAL A 10 18.73 -0.77 14.49
C VAL A 10 19.69 0.39 14.74
N ARG A 11 20.49 0.73 13.74
CA ARG A 11 21.37 1.90 13.79
C ARG A 11 20.71 3.04 13.02
N LEU A 12 20.62 4.19 13.69
CA LEU A 12 20.08 5.40 13.09
C LEU A 12 21.14 6.49 13.20
N ASP A 13 21.22 7.36 12.19
CA ASP A 13 22.02 8.58 12.33
C ASP A 13 21.33 9.53 13.32
N ASP A 14 22.04 10.59 13.73
CA ASP A 14 21.54 11.51 14.75
C ASP A 14 20.24 12.18 14.32
N GLU A 15 20.13 12.57 13.06
CA GLU A 15 18.92 13.22 12.53
C GLU A 15 17.71 12.27 12.54
N ALA A 16 17.89 11.05 12.05
CA ALA A 16 16.83 10.04 12.06
C ALA A 16 16.39 9.69 13.47
N LYS A 17 17.36 9.57 14.39
CA LYS A 17 17.07 9.29 15.80
C LYS A 17 16.23 10.39 16.43
N GLN A 18 16.57 11.67 16.17
CA GLN A 18 15.81 12.80 16.68
C GLN A 18 14.38 12.81 16.12
N GLN A 19 14.20 12.52 14.85
CA GLN A 19 12.89 12.46 14.22
C GLN A 19 12.03 11.36 14.84
N VAL A 20 12.59 10.19 15.06
CA VAL A 20 11.91 9.05 15.71
C VAL A 20 11.48 9.43 17.12
N GLU A 21 12.39 10.03 17.91
CA GLU A 21 12.09 10.45 19.27
C GLU A 21 10.98 11.50 19.32
N ARG A 22 11.01 12.47 18.43
CA ARG A 22 9.96 13.50 18.32
C ARG A 22 8.60 12.91 17.93
N ALA A 23 8.58 12.02 16.95
CA ALA A 23 7.35 11.38 16.51
C ALA A 23 6.76 10.50 17.62
N ALA A 24 7.58 9.71 18.29
CA ALA A 24 7.16 8.87 19.40
C ALA A 24 6.57 9.71 20.54
N LYS A 25 7.22 10.84 20.86
CA LYS A 25 6.74 11.75 21.90
C LYS A 25 5.37 12.35 21.57
N LEU A 26 5.14 12.73 20.31
CA LEU A 26 3.86 13.23 19.84
C LEU A 26 2.75 12.19 20.00
N LEU A 27 3.06 10.94 19.79
CA LEU A 27 2.14 9.82 19.93
C LEU A 27 2.09 9.26 21.38
N ARG A 28 2.86 9.83 22.28
CA ARG A 28 2.97 9.39 23.67
C ARG A 28 3.42 7.94 23.79
N GLN A 29 4.39 7.56 22.98
CA GLN A 29 5.00 6.22 22.95
C GLN A 29 6.50 6.32 23.25
N SER A 30 7.10 5.20 23.64
CA SER A 30 8.55 5.08 23.66
C SER A 30 9.08 4.98 22.23
N SER A 31 10.34 5.32 22.02
CA SER A 31 11.00 5.17 20.71
C SER A 31 10.98 3.70 20.25
N GLY A 32 11.18 2.76 21.18
CA GLY A 32 11.09 1.34 20.87
C GLY A 32 9.73 0.90 20.42
N ALA A 33 8.66 1.31 21.10
CA ALA A 33 7.28 1.00 20.72
C ALA A 33 6.92 1.62 19.36
N PHE A 34 7.37 2.85 19.12
CA PHE A 34 7.17 3.52 17.84
C PHE A 34 7.83 2.75 16.69
N LEU A 35 9.09 2.34 16.86
CA LEU A 35 9.83 1.59 15.85
C LEU A 35 9.25 0.20 15.63
N GLU A 36 8.83 -0.48 16.70
CA GLU A 36 8.19 -1.80 16.61
C GLU A 36 6.96 -1.74 15.70
N LYS A 37 6.07 -0.80 15.97
CA LYS A 37 4.84 -0.64 15.19
C LYS A 37 5.13 -0.19 13.76
N ALA A 38 6.03 0.77 13.58
CA ALA A 38 6.42 1.25 12.26
C ALA A 38 7.03 0.12 11.41
N GLY A 39 7.86 -0.73 12.02
CA GLY A 39 8.46 -1.87 11.37
C GLY A 39 7.44 -2.90 10.94
N GLU A 40 6.48 -3.23 11.81
CA GLU A 40 5.38 -4.15 11.51
C GLU A 40 4.53 -3.65 10.35
N GLU A 41 4.12 -2.39 10.39
CA GLU A 41 3.30 -1.77 9.34
C GLU A 41 4.02 -1.74 8.00
N ARG A 42 5.29 -1.35 8.00
CA ARG A 42 6.08 -1.28 6.76
C ARG A 42 6.34 -2.66 6.18
N ALA A 43 6.67 -3.64 7.02
CA ALA A 43 6.89 -5.02 6.58
C ALA A 43 5.63 -5.59 5.92
N ARG A 44 4.47 -5.39 6.55
CA ARG A 44 3.19 -5.83 6.01
C ARG A 44 2.89 -5.17 4.66
N ALA A 45 3.10 -3.85 4.55
CA ALA A 45 2.90 -3.12 3.30
C ALA A 45 3.78 -3.66 2.17
N VAL A 46 5.05 -3.92 2.45
CA VAL A 46 5.99 -4.47 1.48
C VAL A 46 5.58 -5.88 1.03
N LEU A 47 5.19 -6.73 1.98
CA LEU A 47 4.76 -8.10 1.67
C LEU A 47 3.50 -8.12 0.81
N LEU A 48 2.52 -7.26 1.12
CA LEU A 48 1.28 -7.18 0.34
C LEU A 48 1.53 -6.64 -1.07
N GLU A 49 2.37 -5.64 -1.21
CA GLU A 49 2.74 -5.09 -2.53
C GLU A 49 3.46 -6.13 -3.39
N TRP A 50 4.42 -6.83 -2.80
CA TRP A 50 5.16 -7.90 -3.47
C TRP A 50 4.22 -9.03 -3.92
N ALA A 51 3.32 -9.46 -3.04
CA ALA A 51 2.35 -10.53 -3.35
C ALA A 51 1.41 -10.12 -4.49
N ALA A 52 0.88 -8.89 -4.43
CA ALA A 52 -0.01 -8.38 -5.45
C ALA A 52 0.66 -8.32 -6.83
N ASN A 53 1.92 -7.90 -6.87
CA ASN A 53 2.68 -7.84 -8.11
C ASN A 53 2.90 -9.23 -8.71
N ARG A 54 3.25 -10.22 -7.90
CA ARG A 54 3.44 -11.59 -8.37
C ARG A 54 2.17 -12.24 -8.87
N TYR A 55 1.06 -11.99 -8.18
CA TYR A 55 -0.25 -12.49 -8.60
C TYR A 55 -0.65 -11.91 -9.96
N ARG A 56 -0.49 -10.60 -10.15
CA ARG A 56 -0.82 -9.94 -11.42
C ARG A 56 0.00 -10.45 -12.60
N ARG A 57 1.23 -10.87 -12.35
CA ARG A 57 2.10 -11.46 -13.37
C ARG A 57 1.79 -12.95 -13.63
N GLY A 58 0.87 -13.53 -12.87
CA GLY A 58 0.54 -14.94 -12.98
C GLY A 58 1.62 -15.88 -12.47
N GLU A 59 2.53 -15.38 -11.63
CA GLU A 59 3.67 -16.16 -11.13
C GLU A 59 3.34 -17.06 -9.94
N ALA A 60 2.27 -16.78 -9.22
CA ALA A 60 1.89 -17.53 -8.04
C ALA A 60 0.38 -17.43 -7.78
N SER A 61 -0.17 -18.46 -7.12
CA SER A 61 -1.56 -18.47 -6.67
C SER A 61 -1.69 -17.70 -5.35
N LEU A 62 -2.93 -17.34 -4.98
CA LEU A 62 -3.21 -16.68 -3.70
C LEU A 62 -2.75 -17.52 -2.51
N SER A 63 -2.97 -18.84 -2.56
CA SER A 63 -2.55 -19.74 -1.49
C SER A 63 -1.04 -19.77 -1.32
N GLU A 64 -0.30 -19.80 -2.41
CA GLU A 64 1.16 -19.77 -2.39
C GLU A 64 1.67 -18.45 -1.81
N LEU A 65 1.06 -17.33 -2.20
CA LEU A 65 1.45 -16.01 -1.72
C LEU A 65 1.15 -15.84 -0.24
N ALA A 66 0.02 -16.35 0.23
CA ALA A 66 -0.32 -16.34 1.65
C ALA A 66 0.70 -17.13 2.45
N GLU A 67 1.12 -18.30 1.95
CA GLU A 67 2.12 -19.13 2.60
C GLU A 67 3.50 -18.45 2.64
N GLU A 68 3.94 -17.86 1.53
CA GLU A 68 5.23 -17.18 1.45
C GLU A 68 5.30 -15.91 2.29
N THR A 69 4.23 -15.15 2.37
CA THR A 69 4.19 -13.91 3.15
C THR A 69 3.88 -14.14 4.63
N GLY A 70 3.28 -15.28 4.95
CA GLY A 70 2.78 -15.55 6.31
C GLY A 70 1.51 -14.77 6.65
N LEU A 71 0.88 -14.14 5.66
CA LEU A 71 -0.36 -13.37 5.85
C LEU A 71 -1.58 -14.19 5.48
N PRO A 72 -2.75 -13.93 6.11
CA PRO A 72 -3.98 -14.61 5.73
C PRO A 72 -4.36 -14.34 4.26
N VAL A 73 -4.94 -15.34 3.62
CA VAL A 73 -5.39 -15.24 2.22
C VAL A 73 -6.33 -14.04 2.03
N GLU A 74 -7.21 -13.80 2.99
CA GLU A 74 -8.19 -12.70 2.96
C GLU A 74 -7.51 -11.34 2.87
N GLU A 75 -6.40 -11.14 3.58
CA GLU A 75 -5.65 -9.88 3.53
C GLU A 75 -4.97 -9.68 2.19
N VAL A 76 -4.42 -10.74 1.62
CA VAL A 76 -3.80 -10.70 0.29
C VAL A 76 -4.85 -10.37 -0.76
N MET A 77 -6.03 -10.99 -0.69
CA MET A 77 -7.14 -10.72 -1.59
C MET A 77 -7.62 -9.28 -1.49
N GLU A 78 -7.77 -8.77 -0.27
CA GLU A 78 -8.22 -7.40 -0.03
C GLU A 78 -7.24 -6.38 -0.62
N ALA A 79 -5.95 -6.58 -0.43
CA ALA A 79 -4.92 -5.71 -0.98
C ALA A 79 -4.96 -5.68 -2.52
N MET A 80 -5.19 -6.83 -3.14
CA MET A 80 -5.30 -6.91 -4.60
C MET A 80 -6.55 -6.21 -5.11
N GLY A 81 -7.66 -6.33 -4.39
CA GLY A 81 -8.91 -5.65 -4.73
C GLY A 81 -8.75 -4.14 -4.76
N SER A 82 -8.07 -3.57 -3.76
CA SER A 82 -7.79 -2.13 -3.71
C SER A 82 -6.91 -1.67 -4.85
N GLN A 83 -5.83 -2.40 -5.15
CA GLN A 83 -4.93 -2.06 -6.24
C GLN A 83 -5.61 -2.18 -7.60
N GLY A 84 -6.40 -3.23 -7.81
CA GLY A 84 -7.16 -3.41 -9.03
C GLY A 84 -8.13 -2.27 -9.29
N ARG A 85 -8.76 -1.75 -8.24
CA ARG A 85 -9.65 -0.59 -8.33
C ARG A 85 -8.90 0.67 -8.76
N GLU A 86 -7.77 0.95 -8.15
CA GLU A 86 -6.94 2.12 -8.51
C GLU A 86 -6.47 2.05 -9.96
N GLU A 87 -5.97 0.90 -10.40
CA GLU A 87 -5.56 0.70 -11.78
C GLU A 87 -6.72 0.89 -12.76
N ALA A 88 -7.90 0.37 -12.44
CA ALA A 88 -9.09 0.52 -13.26
C ALA A 88 -9.49 2.00 -13.37
N LEU A 89 -9.40 2.76 -12.29
CA LEU A 89 -9.69 4.20 -12.29
C LEU A 89 -8.68 4.97 -13.13
N GLU A 90 -7.39 4.63 -13.03
CA GLU A 90 -6.35 5.24 -13.85
C GLU A 90 -6.56 4.96 -15.34
N MET A 91 -6.87 3.73 -15.70
CA MET A 91 -7.16 3.36 -17.08
C MET A 91 -8.40 4.08 -17.61
N PHE A 92 -9.43 4.22 -16.78
CA PHE A 92 -10.63 4.97 -17.14
C PHE A 92 -10.31 6.43 -17.45
N LEU A 93 -9.52 7.10 -16.59
CA LEU A 93 -9.10 8.48 -16.82
C LEU A 93 -8.25 8.64 -18.08
N ALA A 94 -7.34 7.70 -18.33
CA ALA A 94 -6.52 7.71 -19.54
C ALA A 94 -7.38 7.59 -20.79
N SER A 95 -8.41 6.73 -20.77
CA SER A 95 -9.35 6.58 -21.86
C SER A 95 -10.16 7.87 -22.09
N CYS A 96 -10.64 8.51 -21.01
CA CYS A 96 -11.35 9.78 -21.10
C CYS A 96 -10.49 10.88 -21.73
N ARG A 97 -9.22 10.93 -21.36
CA ARG A 97 -8.25 11.90 -21.92
C ARG A 97 -8.06 11.67 -23.41
N THR A 98 -7.87 10.43 -23.83
CA THR A 98 -7.68 10.07 -25.23
C THR A 98 -8.89 10.46 -26.08
N VAL A 99 -10.10 10.16 -25.60
CA VAL A 99 -11.33 10.53 -26.29
C VAL A 99 -11.49 12.03 -26.38
N ALA A 100 -11.22 12.76 -25.29
CA ALA A 100 -11.29 14.22 -25.26
C ALA A 100 -10.34 14.86 -26.29
N GLU A 101 -9.11 14.36 -26.36
CA GLU A 101 -8.11 14.84 -27.34
C GLU A 101 -8.52 14.51 -28.77
N THR A 102 -8.95 13.27 -29.03
CA THR A 102 -9.31 12.81 -30.37
C THR A 102 -10.54 13.54 -30.92
N ARG A 103 -11.51 13.83 -30.07
CA ARG A 103 -12.77 14.49 -30.47
C ARG A 103 -12.76 16.01 -30.27
N GLY A 104 -11.70 16.55 -29.69
CA GLY A 104 -11.60 17.98 -29.39
C GLY A 104 -12.60 18.46 -28.36
N ASN A 105 -13.03 17.57 -27.44
CA ASN A 105 -14.01 17.89 -26.41
C ASN A 105 -13.41 17.77 -25.00
N PRO A 106 -12.87 18.87 -24.42
CA PRO A 106 -12.25 18.85 -23.11
C PRO A 106 -13.24 18.57 -21.97
N GLU A 107 -14.52 18.78 -22.16
CA GLU A 107 -15.54 18.48 -21.16
C GLU A 107 -15.63 16.99 -20.85
N PHE A 108 -15.33 16.14 -21.80
CA PHE A 108 -15.37 14.70 -21.62
C PHE A 108 -14.36 14.25 -20.56
N LEU A 109 -13.15 14.82 -20.57
CA LEU A 109 -12.15 14.53 -19.53
C LEU A 109 -12.61 15.05 -18.17
N ARG A 110 -13.21 16.23 -18.11
CA ARG A 110 -13.72 16.81 -16.87
C ARG A 110 -14.80 15.93 -16.25
N LEU A 111 -15.73 15.43 -17.06
CA LEU A 111 -16.78 14.51 -16.61
C LEU A 111 -16.19 13.21 -16.06
N GLY A 112 -15.18 12.66 -16.72
CA GLY A 112 -14.47 11.49 -16.25
C GLY A 112 -13.79 11.71 -14.90
N GLN A 113 -13.14 12.85 -14.72
CA GLN A 113 -12.50 13.22 -13.45
C GLN A 113 -13.51 13.35 -12.32
N GLU A 114 -14.66 13.95 -12.59
CA GLU A 114 -15.76 14.06 -11.60
C GLU A 114 -16.30 12.70 -11.21
N ALA A 115 -16.47 11.79 -12.17
CA ALA A 115 -16.92 10.43 -11.91
C ALA A 115 -15.94 9.67 -11.01
N VAL A 116 -14.63 9.82 -11.23
CA VAL A 116 -13.61 9.18 -10.39
C VAL A 116 -13.64 9.73 -8.97
N LYS A 117 -13.83 11.05 -8.81
CA LYS A 117 -13.96 11.65 -7.47
C LYS A 117 -15.18 11.12 -6.71
N ALA A 118 -16.28 10.86 -7.39
CA ALA A 118 -17.49 10.32 -6.78
C ALA A 118 -17.29 8.88 -6.27
N VAL A 119 -16.39 8.10 -6.89
CA VAL A 119 -16.11 6.71 -6.52
C VAL A 119 -15.05 6.61 -5.42
N LYS A 120 -14.15 7.57 -5.34
CA LYS A 120 -13.12 7.60 -4.28
C LYS A 120 -13.73 8.07 -2.92
#